data_264c56a1f46990017d7638b4ad7d5581
#
_entry.id   264c56a1f46990017d7638b4ad7d5581
#
_cell.length_a   1.000
_cell.length_b   1.000
_cell.length_c   1.000
_cell.angle_alpha   90.00
_cell.angle_beta   90.00
_cell.angle_gamma   90.00
#
_symmetry.space_group_name_H-M   'P 1'
#
loop_
_entity.id
_entity.type
_entity.pdbx_description
1 polymer ?
#
loop_
_entity_poly.entity_id
_entity_poly.type
_entity_poly.pdbx_seq_one_letter_code
_entity_poly.pdbx_strand_id
1 'polypeptide(L)'
;MADTIRELIIQTLLARAAVIQTGSPSTGYYTDCGDNIFRARPRIDPGALPCVVIWPQAEGAENTHGQSRHRMPVRVEAIMAATSATASTIGEKILGDLITCFTSTAWSRDPDYIESIVYQGGGYEAPEEGSQSVGVSATFLVTYWTNIGDPYAXDS
;
A
#
# COMPACT_ATOMS: atom_id res chain seq x y z
N MET A 1 15.85 20.20 -4.34
CA MET A 1 14.52 20.35 -4.93
C MET A 1 13.49 19.66 -4.05
N ALA A 2 12.38 20.32 -3.80
CA ALA A 2 11.36 19.75 -2.92
C ALA A 2 10.58 18.66 -3.64
N ASP A 3 10.16 17.65 -2.90
CA ASP A 3 9.25 16.64 -3.44
C ASP A 3 7.83 17.15 -3.43
N THR A 4 7.03 16.68 -4.38
CA THR A 4 5.61 17.00 -4.35
C THR A 4 4.96 16.33 -3.14
N ILE A 5 3.81 16.86 -2.74
CA ILE A 5 3.06 16.21 -1.67
C ILE A 5 2.69 14.79 -2.07
N ARG A 6 2.32 14.57 -3.34
CA ARG A 6 2.05 13.21 -3.79
C ARG A 6 3.26 12.30 -3.59
N GLU A 7 4.46 12.79 -3.92
CA GLU A 7 5.67 11.98 -3.72
C GLU A 7 5.91 11.69 -2.24
N LEU A 8 5.71 12.68 -1.38
CA LEU A 8 5.89 12.47 0.05
C LEU A 8 4.92 11.42 0.58
N ILE A 9 3.69 11.43 0.07
CA ILE A 9 2.72 10.41 0.46
C ILE A 9 3.19 9.03 0.01
N ILE A 10 3.67 8.92 -1.22
CA ILE A 10 4.15 7.62 -1.70
C ILE A 10 5.30 7.13 -0.83
N GLN A 11 6.23 8.02 -0.47
CA GLN A 11 7.33 7.65 0.42
C GLN A 11 6.81 7.18 1.78
N THR A 12 5.78 7.85 2.29
CA THR A 12 5.18 7.45 3.56
C THR A 12 4.57 6.05 3.47
N LEU A 13 3.88 5.77 2.36
CA LEU A 13 3.28 4.45 2.19
C LEU A 13 4.37 3.36 2.11
N LEU A 14 5.45 3.65 1.40
CA LEU A 14 6.55 2.69 1.31
C LEU A 14 7.14 2.41 2.70
N ALA A 15 7.37 3.47 3.47
CA ALA A 15 7.92 3.30 4.81
C ALA A 15 6.93 2.55 5.70
N ARG A 16 5.64 2.82 5.54
CA ARG A 16 4.64 2.19 6.38
C ARG A 16 4.55 0.69 6.13
N ALA A 17 4.73 0.26 4.88
CA ALA A 17 4.64 -1.15 4.55
C ALA A 17 5.63 -2.00 5.34
N ALA A 18 6.74 -1.41 5.77
CA ALA A 18 7.77 -2.17 6.49
C ALA A 18 7.31 -2.67 7.86
N VAL A 19 6.20 -2.14 8.40
CA VAL A 19 5.71 -2.62 9.69
C VAL A 19 5.01 -3.98 9.59
N ILE A 20 4.75 -4.47 8.38
CA ILE A 20 4.08 -5.75 8.22
C ILE A 20 5.08 -6.85 8.53
N GLN A 21 5.14 -7.20 9.80
CA GLN A 21 6.09 -8.17 10.32
C GLN A 21 5.41 -8.97 11.42
N THR A 22 5.64 -10.26 11.42
CA THR A 22 5.34 -11.03 12.62
C THR A 22 6.44 -10.71 13.62
N GLY A 23 6.20 -10.93 14.86
CA GLY A 23 7.22 -10.59 15.83
C GLY A 23 6.98 -11.24 17.17
N SER A 24 7.98 -11.11 18.00
CA SER A 24 7.88 -11.55 19.40
C SER A 24 8.31 -10.36 20.23
N PRO A 25 7.41 -9.67 20.91
CA PRO A 25 5.97 -9.95 21.00
C PRO A 25 5.23 -9.71 19.69
N SER A 26 4.00 -10.18 19.62
CA SER A 26 3.20 -10.07 18.42
C SER A 26 3.00 -8.63 18.00
N THR A 27 3.12 -8.37 16.71
CA THR A 27 2.89 -7.05 16.16
C THR A 27 1.46 -6.87 15.66
N GLY A 28 0.66 -7.93 15.68
CA GLY A 28 -0.68 -7.90 15.12
C GLY A 28 -0.73 -8.25 13.64
N TYR A 29 0.40 -8.53 13.03
CA TYR A 29 0.45 -8.96 11.64
C TYR A 29 0.73 -10.45 11.55
N TYR A 30 0.30 -11.05 10.45
CA TYR A 30 0.39 -12.49 10.29
C TYR A 30 1.38 -12.91 9.21
N THR A 31 1.98 -11.95 8.52
CA THR A 31 2.98 -12.22 7.49
C THR A 31 4.17 -11.30 7.70
N ASP A 32 5.26 -11.63 7.00
CA ASP A 32 6.46 -10.81 7.00
C ASP A 32 6.63 -10.08 5.67
N CYS A 33 5.52 -9.73 5.02
CA CYS A 33 5.61 -9.09 3.71
C CYS A 33 6.38 -7.78 3.74
N GLY A 34 6.48 -7.14 4.90
CA GLY A 34 7.28 -5.94 5.02
C GLY A 34 8.78 -6.13 4.95
N ASP A 35 9.26 -7.39 4.78
CA ASP A 35 10.69 -7.63 4.70
C ASP A 35 11.33 -6.97 3.48
N ASN A 36 10.61 -6.88 2.38
CA ASN A 36 11.13 -6.27 1.14
C ASN A 36 10.05 -5.40 0.54
N ILE A 37 10.37 -4.14 0.29
CA ILE A 37 9.41 -3.17 -0.19
C ILE A 37 9.92 -2.59 -1.50
N PHE A 38 9.07 -2.61 -2.52
CA PHE A 38 9.44 -2.12 -3.83
C PHE A 38 8.42 -1.11 -4.34
N ARG A 39 8.87 -0.22 -5.19
CA ARG A 39 8.02 0.78 -5.80
C ARG A 39 7.92 0.48 -7.28
N ALA A 40 6.70 0.20 -7.75
CA ALA A 40 6.39 0.05 -9.18
C ALA A 40 7.36 -0.87 -9.89
N ARG A 41 7.67 -2.00 -9.26
CA ARG A 41 8.62 -2.95 -9.82
C ARG A 41 7.88 -4.11 -10.46
N PRO A 42 7.96 -4.27 -11.78
CA PRO A 42 7.15 -5.29 -12.45
C PRO A 42 7.65 -6.72 -12.27
N ARG A 43 8.92 -6.91 -11.97
CA ARG A 43 9.46 -8.24 -11.76
C ARG A 43 10.12 -8.34 -10.42
N ILE A 44 9.79 -9.40 -9.70
CA ILE A 44 10.36 -9.63 -8.38
C ILE A 44 11.11 -10.95 -8.40
N ASP A 45 12.37 -10.92 -8.03
CA ASP A 45 13.14 -12.15 -7.92
C ASP A 45 12.57 -13.04 -6.82
N PRO A 46 12.56 -14.35 -7.03
CA PRO A 46 12.07 -15.25 -5.96
C PRO A 46 12.83 -15.08 -4.65
N GLY A 47 14.09 -14.68 -4.70
CA GLY A 47 14.86 -14.46 -3.48
C GLY A 47 14.46 -13.21 -2.72
N ALA A 48 13.60 -12.38 -3.28
CA ALA A 48 13.15 -11.16 -2.62
C ALA A 48 11.77 -11.32 -1.99
N LEU A 49 11.29 -12.54 -1.84
CA LEU A 49 10.01 -12.79 -1.18
C LEU A 49 10.25 -13.03 0.31
N PRO A 50 9.31 -12.71 1.16
CA PRO A 50 8.06 -12.02 0.86
C PRO A 50 8.29 -10.54 0.61
N CYS A 51 7.36 -9.91 -0.09
CA CYS A 51 7.54 -8.51 -0.46
C CYS A 51 6.21 -7.79 -0.60
N VAL A 52 6.31 -6.45 -0.62
CA VAL A 52 5.20 -5.57 -0.98
C VAL A 52 5.66 -4.71 -2.14
N VAL A 53 4.80 -4.52 -3.12
CA VAL A 53 5.07 -3.64 -4.25
C VAL A 53 3.96 -2.60 -4.29
N ILE A 54 4.32 -1.32 -4.30
CA ILE A 54 3.35 -0.24 -4.28
C ILE A 54 3.32 0.44 -5.64
N TRP A 55 2.13 0.55 -6.21
CA TRP A 55 1.90 1.09 -7.55
C TRP A 55 0.97 2.30 -7.46
N PRO A 56 1.51 3.52 -7.38
CA PRO A 56 0.63 4.70 -7.46
C PRO A 56 -0.02 4.78 -8.82
N GLN A 57 -1.30 5.17 -8.85
CA GLN A 57 -2.09 5.20 -10.06
C GLN A 57 -2.43 6.63 -10.43
N ALA A 58 -3.00 6.80 -11.61
CA ALA A 58 -3.47 8.11 -12.04
C ALA A 58 -4.57 8.60 -11.09
N GLU A 59 -4.53 9.88 -10.78
CA GLU A 59 -5.46 10.45 -9.82
C GLU A 59 -6.42 11.41 -10.48
N GLY A 60 -7.56 11.64 -9.80
CA GLY A 60 -8.46 12.72 -10.13
C GLY A 60 -8.28 13.84 -9.14
N ALA A 61 -8.67 15.04 -9.53
CA ALA A 61 -8.57 16.18 -8.63
C ALA A 61 -9.72 17.13 -8.89
N GLU A 62 -10.16 17.81 -7.84
CA GLU A 62 -11.14 18.87 -7.98
C GLU A 62 -10.72 20.04 -7.10
N ASN A 63 -11.04 21.23 -7.55
CA ASN A 63 -10.63 22.45 -6.87
C ASN A 63 -11.83 23.05 -6.13
N THR A 64 -11.56 23.53 -4.93
CA THR A 64 -12.61 24.18 -4.16
C THR A 64 -11.96 25.10 -3.13
N HIS A 65 -12.44 26.33 -3.06
CA HIS A 65 -12.02 27.30 -2.04
C HIS A 65 -10.50 27.48 -1.94
N GLY A 66 -9.84 27.53 -3.08
CA GLY A 66 -8.40 27.78 -3.10
C GLY A 66 -7.54 26.54 -2.93
N GLN A 67 -8.16 25.38 -2.79
CA GLN A 67 -7.42 24.14 -2.62
C GLN A 67 -7.82 23.09 -3.64
N SER A 68 -6.92 22.16 -3.90
CA SER A 68 -7.20 21.00 -4.74
C SER A 68 -7.32 19.78 -3.85
N ARG A 69 -8.39 19.04 -4.07
CA ARG A 69 -8.59 17.77 -3.40
C ARG A 69 -8.28 16.67 -4.40
N HIS A 70 -7.34 15.83 -4.03
CA HIS A 70 -6.84 14.78 -4.93
C HIS A 70 -7.30 13.42 -4.44
N ARG A 71 -7.66 12.57 -5.38
CA ARG A 71 -8.07 11.21 -5.07
C ARG A 71 -7.16 10.27 -5.84
N MET A 72 -6.21 9.70 -5.15
CA MET A 72 -5.15 8.89 -5.75
C MET A 72 -5.37 7.42 -5.40
N PRO A 73 -5.76 6.60 -6.38
CA PRO A 73 -5.77 5.17 -6.13
C PRO A 73 -4.33 4.65 -6.05
N VAL A 74 -4.11 3.75 -5.13
CA VAL A 74 -2.81 3.09 -4.99
C VAL A 74 -3.06 1.60 -4.96
N ARG A 75 -2.45 0.89 -5.90
CA ARG A 75 -2.55 -0.57 -5.90
C ARG A 75 -1.34 -1.10 -5.15
N VAL A 76 -1.61 -1.96 -4.20
CA VAL A 76 -0.58 -2.56 -3.36
C VAL A 76 -0.62 -4.05 -3.60
N GLU A 77 0.50 -4.62 -4.01
CA GLU A 77 0.63 -6.05 -4.17
C GLU A 77 1.53 -6.59 -3.08
N ALA A 78 1.24 -7.79 -2.63
CA ALA A 78 2.15 -8.48 -1.72
C ALA A 78 2.24 -9.92 -2.16
N ILE A 79 3.44 -10.47 -2.10
CA ILE A 79 3.73 -11.80 -2.62
C ILE A 79 4.52 -12.58 -1.58
N MET A 80 4.13 -13.83 -1.34
CA MET A 80 4.96 -14.67 -0.49
C MET A 80 4.89 -16.12 -0.94
N ALA A 81 5.85 -16.90 -0.46
CA ALA A 81 5.93 -18.29 -0.82
C ALA A 81 4.69 -19.05 -0.35
N ALA A 82 4.21 -19.96 -1.16
CA ALA A 82 3.04 -20.75 -0.84
C ALA A 82 2.98 -21.92 -1.80
N THR A 83 2.33 -22.99 -1.37
CA THR A 83 2.02 -24.10 -2.26
C THR A 83 0.57 -23.98 -2.70
N SER A 84 0.17 -24.79 -3.67
CA SER A 84 -1.22 -24.76 -4.08
C SER A 84 -2.15 -25.15 -2.93
N ALA A 85 -1.67 -25.95 -1.98
CA ALA A 85 -2.49 -26.34 -0.83
C ALA A 85 -2.66 -25.21 0.19
N THR A 86 -1.70 -24.28 0.27
CA THR A 86 -1.72 -23.25 1.31
C THR A 86 -2.05 -21.86 0.77
N ALA A 87 -2.11 -21.70 -0.55
CA ALA A 87 -2.18 -20.37 -1.13
C ALA A 87 -3.41 -19.59 -0.70
N SER A 88 -4.55 -20.26 -0.59
CA SER A 88 -5.77 -19.56 -0.22
C SER A 88 -5.68 -19.02 1.21
N THR A 89 -5.22 -19.84 2.13
CA THR A 89 -5.09 -19.40 3.52
C THR A 89 -4.06 -18.29 3.65
N ILE A 90 -2.92 -18.43 2.99
CA ILE A 90 -1.89 -17.39 3.04
C ILE A 90 -2.38 -16.13 2.38
N GLY A 91 -3.11 -16.24 1.26
CA GLY A 91 -3.65 -15.07 0.60
C GLY A 91 -4.57 -14.27 1.49
N GLU A 92 -5.40 -14.93 2.29
CA GLU A 92 -6.27 -14.22 3.21
C GLU A 92 -5.46 -13.47 4.28
N LYS A 93 -4.39 -14.10 4.77
CA LYS A 93 -3.54 -13.43 5.76
C LYS A 93 -2.87 -12.20 5.17
N ILE A 94 -2.38 -12.32 3.94
CA ILE A 94 -1.75 -11.18 3.28
C ILE A 94 -2.76 -10.05 3.12
N LEU A 95 -3.95 -10.35 2.62
CA LEU A 95 -4.94 -9.31 2.40
C LEU A 95 -5.32 -8.62 3.71
N GLY A 96 -5.51 -9.40 4.76
CA GLY A 96 -5.81 -8.83 6.07
C GLY A 96 -4.71 -7.91 6.54
N ASP A 97 -3.45 -8.30 6.36
CA ASP A 97 -2.33 -7.47 6.77
C ASP A 97 -2.27 -6.17 5.98
N LEU A 98 -2.53 -6.22 4.66
CA LEU A 98 -2.52 -5.01 3.86
C LEU A 98 -3.61 -4.06 4.32
N ILE A 99 -4.81 -4.57 4.55
CA ILE A 99 -5.91 -3.71 4.99
C ILE A 99 -5.58 -3.09 6.33
N THR A 100 -5.10 -3.90 7.27
CA THR A 100 -4.74 -3.38 8.60
C THR A 100 -3.66 -2.31 8.49
N CYS A 101 -2.63 -2.57 7.70
CA CYS A 101 -1.50 -1.65 7.62
C CYS A 101 -1.90 -0.30 7.06
N PHE A 102 -2.64 -0.31 5.96
CA PHE A 102 -2.85 0.94 5.23
C PHE A 102 -4.09 1.69 5.64
N THR A 103 -4.97 1.10 6.44
CA THR A 103 -6.14 1.82 6.93
C THR A 103 -6.13 2.05 8.44
N SER A 104 -5.01 1.76 9.08
CA SER A 104 -4.90 1.98 10.52
C SER A 104 -5.07 3.46 10.87
N THR A 105 -5.90 3.75 11.84
CA THR A 105 -6.06 5.12 12.29
C THR A 105 -4.84 5.64 13.03
N ALA A 106 -3.99 4.74 13.50
CA ALA A 106 -2.82 5.16 14.27
C ALA A 106 -1.87 6.02 13.44
N TRP A 107 -1.86 5.80 12.12
CA TRP A 107 -0.93 6.57 11.29
C TRP A 107 -1.61 7.34 10.17
N SER A 108 -2.91 7.14 10.00
CA SER A 108 -3.58 7.68 8.82
C SER A 108 -3.65 9.21 8.81
N ARG A 109 -3.35 9.84 9.92
CA ARG A 109 -3.34 11.30 9.99
C ARG A 109 -1.97 11.90 9.78
N ASP A 110 -0.97 11.08 9.58
CA ASP A 110 0.40 11.55 9.42
C ASP A 110 0.91 11.07 8.08
N PRO A 111 1.18 11.97 7.13
CA PRO A 111 1.21 13.44 7.32
C PRO A 111 -0.19 14.07 7.31
N ASP A 112 -0.25 15.28 7.84
CA ASP A 112 -1.52 15.97 8.05
C ASP A 112 -2.32 16.22 6.79
N TYR A 113 -1.66 16.30 5.64
CA TYR A 113 -2.37 16.61 4.40
C TYR A 113 -3.13 15.42 3.82
N ILE A 114 -2.95 14.23 4.37
CA ILE A 114 -3.76 13.09 3.96
C ILE A 114 -5.11 13.19 4.68
N GLU A 115 -6.17 13.25 3.89
CA GLU A 115 -7.52 13.25 4.46
C GLU A 115 -7.94 11.86 4.88
N SER A 116 -7.72 10.88 4.00
CA SER A 116 -8.18 9.53 4.29
C SER A 116 -7.47 8.52 3.39
N ILE A 117 -7.41 7.30 3.87
CA ILE A 117 -6.99 6.16 3.07
C ILE A 117 -8.07 5.10 3.26
N VAL A 118 -8.72 4.72 2.16
CA VAL A 118 -9.88 3.85 2.20
C VAL A 118 -9.62 2.62 1.33
N TYR A 119 -9.88 1.44 1.89
CA TYR A 119 -9.75 0.20 1.14
C TYR A 119 -10.90 0.10 0.13
N GLN A 120 -10.57 -0.18 -1.13
CA GLN A 120 -11.57 -0.22 -2.19
C GLN A 120 -11.78 -1.61 -2.75
N GLY A 121 -10.97 -2.57 -2.35
CA GLY A 121 -11.16 -3.92 -2.83
C GLY A 121 -9.86 -4.61 -3.12
N GLY A 122 -9.90 -5.93 -3.19
CA GLY A 122 -8.71 -6.70 -3.47
C GLY A 122 -8.97 -8.18 -3.35
N GLY A 123 -7.90 -8.94 -3.50
CA GLY A 123 -7.98 -10.37 -3.40
C GLY A 123 -6.82 -10.99 -4.15
N TYR A 124 -6.92 -12.27 -4.38
CA TYR A 124 -5.90 -13.00 -5.08
C TYR A 124 -6.56 -13.97 -6.05
N GLU A 125 -5.81 -14.30 -7.10
CA GLU A 125 -6.27 -15.32 -8.03
C GLU A 125 -5.73 -16.67 -7.58
N ALA A 126 -6.50 -17.70 -7.86
CA ALA A 126 -6.02 -19.05 -7.56
C ALA A 126 -4.70 -19.27 -8.30
N PRO A 127 -3.67 -19.74 -7.60
CA PRO A 127 -2.40 -19.96 -8.27
C PRO A 127 -2.50 -21.14 -9.23
N GLU A 128 -1.69 -21.09 -10.28
CA GLU A 128 -1.63 -22.21 -11.19
C GLU A 128 -1.01 -23.42 -10.49
N GLU A 129 -1.35 -24.59 -10.99
CA GLU A 129 -0.80 -25.81 -10.44
C GLU A 129 0.72 -25.76 -10.53
N GLY A 130 1.40 -26.11 -9.43
CA GLY A 130 2.85 -26.05 -9.37
C GLY A 130 3.42 -24.72 -8.96
N SER A 131 2.56 -23.72 -8.78
CA SER A 131 3.01 -22.41 -8.33
C SER A 131 3.62 -22.50 -6.93
N GLN A 132 4.66 -21.70 -6.70
CA GLN A 132 5.35 -21.69 -5.42
C GLN A 132 5.20 -20.37 -4.68
N SER A 133 4.27 -19.53 -5.13
CA SER A 133 3.99 -18.27 -4.46
C SER A 133 2.54 -17.90 -4.66
N VAL A 134 2.06 -17.01 -3.80
CA VAL A 134 0.74 -16.42 -3.95
C VAL A 134 0.90 -14.90 -3.90
N GLY A 135 0.21 -14.22 -4.81
CA GLY A 135 0.19 -12.77 -4.84
C GLY A 135 -1.19 -12.24 -4.54
N VAL A 136 -1.24 -11.17 -3.78
CA VAL A 136 -2.48 -10.51 -3.40
C VAL A 136 -2.39 -9.08 -3.90
N SER A 137 -3.50 -8.54 -4.40
CA SER A 137 -3.57 -7.15 -4.83
C SER A 137 -4.70 -6.48 -4.08
N ALA A 138 -4.43 -5.29 -3.56
CA ALA A 138 -5.45 -4.50 -2.88
C ALA A 138 -5.33 -3.07 -3.35
N THR A 139 -6.47 -2.40 -3.55
CA THR A 139 -6.48 -1.02 -3.98
C THR A 139 -6.98 -0.16 -2.85
N PHE A 140 -6.26 0.93 -2.60
CA PHE A 140 -6.62 1.92 -1.59
C PHE A 140 -6.79 3.26 -2.26
N LEU A 141 -7.77 4.02 -1.81
CA LEU A 141 -7.93 5.39 -2.30
C LEU A 141 -7.38 6.34 -1.26
N VAL A 142 -6.35 7.08 -1.65
CA VAL A 142 -5.74 8.09 -0.79
C VAL A 142 -6.29 9.44 -1.21
N THR A 143 -6.95 10.14 -0.30
CA THR A 143 -7.46 11.48 -0.56
C THR A 143 -6.57 12.47 0.17
N TYR A 144 -6.10 13.48 -0.54
CA TYR A 144 -5.20 14.46 0.05
C TYR A 144 -5.43 15.83 -0.58
N TRP A 145 -4.85 16.85 0.02
CA TRP A 145 -5.09 18.24 -0.35
C TRP A 145 -3.79 18.95 -0.66
N THR A 146 -3.84 19.84 -1.64
CA THR A 146 -2.76 20.79 -1.91
C THR A 146 -3.39 22.15 -2.18
N ASN A 147 -2.57 23.21 -2.19
CA ASN A 147 -3.02 24.50 -2.69
C ASN A 147 -3.21 24.41 -4.20
N ILE A 148 -4.16 25.14 -4.73
CA ILE A 148 -4.38 25.13 -6.18
C ILE A 148 -3.12 25.58 -6.90
N GLY A 149 -2.70 24.77 -7.85
CA GLY A 149 -1.53 25.07 -8.66
C GLY A 149 -0.20 24.89 -7.98
N ASP A 150 -0.20 24.33 -6.76
CA ASP A 150 1.04 24.16 -6.02
C ASP A 150 1.12 22.73 -5.50
N PRO A 151 1.73 21.82 -6.24
CA PRO A 151 1.79 20.42 -5.79
C PRO A 151 2.73 20.19 -4.60
N TYR A 152 3.38 21.26 -4.12
CA TYR A 152 4.36 21.14 -3.04
C TYR A 152 3.83 21.60 -1.71
N ALA A 153 2.60 22.12 -1.62
CA ALA A 153 2.14 22.71 -0.38
C ALA A 153 0.70 22.39 -0.07
N UNK A 154 0.43 22.19 1.04
CA UNK A 154 -0.69 22.01 1.36
C UNK A 154 -0.88 22.87 2.31
N ASP A 155 -1.74 23.59 2.35
CA ASP A 155 -2.02 24.61 3.33
C ASP A 155 -2.76 24.03 4.52
N SER A 156 -2.36 24.41 5.67
CA SER A 156 -3.02 23.94 6.88
C SER A 156 -4.28 24.75 7.18
#